data_5bc0da3afd1c4fd20439f2e061429233
#
_entry.id   5bc0da3afd1c4fd20439f2e061429233
#
_cell.length_a   1.000
_cell.length_b   1.000
_cell.length_c   1.000
_cell.angle_alpha   90.00
_cell.angle_beta   90.00
_cell.angle_gamma   90.00
#
_symmetry.space_group_name_H-M   'P 1'
#
loop_
_entity.id
_entity.type
_entity.pdbx_description
1 polymer ?
#
loop_
_entity_poly.entity_id
_entity_poly.type
_entity_poly.pdbx_seq_one_letter_code
_entity_poly.pdbx_strand_id
1 'polypeptide(L)'
;MAGSADELVSLLDLETLEVDLYRGAQARTERQRVFGGQVAAQAVVAATRSVESRFVLHSLHSYFLRPGDTTVPIVYDVERIRDGRSFVTRRVSARQHGRPIYYMTANFQVPEPGLEHQDRMPEVPSPEQGMPLVELARSRGPEAAEHWEREWAALD
;
A
#
# COMPACT_ATOMS: atom_id res chain seq x y z
N MET A 1 -11.62 -5.92 -1.56
CA MET A 1 -10.79 -5.28 -0.53
C MET A 1 -11.09 -5.95 0.80
N ALA A 2 -10.18 -5.85 1.78
CA ALA A 2 -10.48 -6.31 3.13
C ALA A 2 -11.71 -5.52 3.65
N GLY A 3 -12.76 -6.22 4.09
CA GLY A 3 -14.00 -5.61 4.59
C GLY A 3 -13.93 -5.27 6.08
N SER A 4 -12.87 -5.72 6.79
CA SER A 4 -12.64 -5.46 8.21
C SER A 4 -11.17 -5.18 8.51
N ALA A 5 -10.89 -4.59 9.67
CA ALA A 5 -9.53 -4.38 10.14
C ALA A 5 -8.75 -5.71 10.30
N ASP A 6 -9.41 -6.78 10.75
CA ASP A 6 -8.80 -8.10 10.92
C ASP A 6 -8.41 -8.72 9.58
N GLU A 7 -9.22 -8.56 8.55
CA GLU A 7 -8.88 -8.99 7.19
C GLU A 7 -7.69 -8.22 6.63
N LEU A 8 -7.61 -6.91 6.88
CA LEU A 8 -6.47 -6.10 6.49
C LEU A 8 -5.18 -6.56 7.20
N VAL A 9 -5.24 -6.76 8.51
CA VAL A 9 -4.10 -7.27 9.29
C VAL A 9 -3.65 -8.63 8.76
N SER A 10 -4.59 -9.54 8.51
CA SER A 10 -4.30 -10.86 7.93
C SER A 10 -3.68 -10.77 6.54
N LEU A 11 -4.15 -9.84 5.70
CA LEU A 11 -3.61 -9.62 4.36
C LEU A 11 -2.18 -9.09 4.39
N LEU A 12 -1.82 -8.32 5.41
CA LEU A 12 -0.49 -7.76 5.62
C LEU A 12 0.44 -8.69 6.39
N ASP A 13 -0.05 -9.78 6.95
CA ASP A 13 0.78 -10.80 7.60
C ASP A 13 1.40 -11.73 6.56
N LEU A 14 2.58 -11.35 6.07
CA LEU A 14 3.29 -12.08 5.04
C LEU A 14 3.85 -13.39 5.57
N GLU A 15 3.76 -14.44 4.77
CA GLU A 15 4.47 -15.68 5.01
C GLU A 15 5.98 -15.49 4.72
N THR A 16 6.82 -15.91 5.66
CA THR A 16 8.27 -15.93 5.45
C THR A 16 8.66 -17.21 4.73
N LEU A 17 9.25 -17.07 3.55
CA LEU A 17 9.73 -18.21 2.75
C LEU A 17 11.19 -18.50 3.03
N GLU A 18 12.01 -17.43 3.12
CA GLU A 18 13.45 -17.46 3.38
C GLU A 18 13.85 -16.09 3.95
N VAL A 19 15.12 -15.92 4.34
CA VAL A 19 15.67 -14.63 4.72
C VAL A 19 15.42 -13.62 3.62
N ASP A 20 14.79 -12.50 3.99
CA ASP A 20 14.46 -11.40 3.07
C ASP A 20 13.53 -11.78 1.89
N LEU A 21 12.87 -12.95 1.95
CA LEU A 21 11.94 -13.43 0.95
C LEU A 21 10.58 -13.77 1.59
N TYR A 22 9.53 -13.12 1.09
CA TYR A 22 8.19 -13.22 1.68
C TYR A 22 7.13 -13.53 0.61
N ARG A 23 6.02 -14.10 1.05
CA ARG A 23 4.83 -14.33 0.22
C ARG A 23 3.63 -13.61 0.82
N GLY A 24 3.01 -12.72 0.04
CA GLY A 24 1.78 -12.04 0.38
C GLY A 24 0.57 -12.78 -0.18
N ALA A 25 -0.44 -13.00 0.66
CA ALA A 25 -1.73 -13.52 0.24
C ALA A 25 -2.46 -12.50 -0.65
N GLN A 26 -3.45 -12.98 -1.41
CA GLN A 26 -4.37 -12.14 -2.17
C GLN A 26 -5.65 -11.90 -1.39
N ALA A 27 -6.17 -10.68 -1.45
CA ALA A 27 -7.53 -10.40 -1.00
C ALA A 27 -8.54 -11.11 -1.92
N ARG A 28 -9.62 -11.62 -1.34
CA ARG A 28 -10.75 -12.13 -2.14
C ARG A 28 -11.37 -10.94 -2.89
N THR A 29 -11.43 -11.00 -4.19
CA THR A 29 -11.96 -9.91 -5.02
C THR A 29 -12.44 -10.44 -6.37
N GLU A 30 -13.47 -9.82 -6.92
CA GLU A 30 -13.92 -10.03 -8.30
C GLU A 30 -13.17 -9.13 -9.29
N ARG A 31 -12.27 -8.29 -8.82
CA ARG A 31 -11.48 -7.39 -9.66
C ARG A 31 -10.49 -8.20 -10.50
N GLN A 32 -10.26 -7.74 -11.71
CA GLN A 32 -9.30 -8.37 -12.63
C GLN A 32 -7.83 -8.08 -12.28
N ARG A 33 -7.57 -7.10 -11.41
CA ARG A 33 -6.21 -6.64 -11.06
C ARG A 33 -6.08 -6.45 -9.57
N VAL A 34 -4.90 -6.78 -9.06
CA VAL A 34 -4.57 -6.52 -7.65
C VAL A 34 -4.63 -5.02 -7.35
N PHE A 35 -5.19 -4.66 -6.21
CA PHE A 35 -5.19 -3.28 -5.75
C PHE A 35 -3.75 -2.82 -5.45
N GLY A 36 -3.34 -1.70 -6.06
CA GLY A 36 -1.97 -1.19 -5.91
C GLY A 36 -1.57 -0.89 -4.47
N GLY A 37 -2.49 -0.39 -3.66
CA GLY A 37 -2.25 -0.15 -2.23
C GLY A 37 -1.92 -1.43 -1.45
N GLN A 38 -2.52 -2.57 -1.79
CA GLN A 38 -2.16 -3.88 -1.21
C GLN A 38 -0.71 -4.24 -1.52
N VAL A 39 -0.31 -4.13 -2.80
CA VAL A 39 1.06 -4.46 -3.22
C VAL A 39 2.07 -3.56 -2.52
N ALA A 40 1.80 -2.25 -2.44
CA ALA A 40 2.67 -1.29 -1.78
C ALA A 40 2.77 -1.55 -0.27
N ALA A 41 1.64 -1.79 0.41
CA ALA A 41 1.62 -2.06 1.85
C ALA A 41 2.35 -3.37 2.19
N GLN A 42 2.13 -4.43 1.44
CA GLN A 42 2.86 -5.71 1.62
C GLN A 42 4.36 -5.53 1.37
N ALA A 43 4.78 -4.73 0.38
CA ALA A 43 6.19 -4.42 0.13
C ALA A 43 6.82 -3.65 1.30
N VAL A 44 6.10 -2.70 1.90
CA VAL A 44 6.53 -1.98 3.11
C VAL A 44 6.69 -2.94 4.28
N VAL A 45 5.75 -3.85 4.51
CA VAL A 45 5.87 -4.87 5.56
C VAL A 45 7.09 -5.77 5.33
N ALA A 46 7.32 -6.23 4.09
CA ALA A 46 8.49 -7.03 3.76
C ALA A 46 9.81 -6.27 4.06
N ALA A 47 9.91 -5.01 3.64
CA ALA A 47 11.07 -4.17 3.93
C ALA A 47 11.25 -3.98 5.45
N THR A 48 10.18 -3.68 6.19
CA THR A 48 10.22 -3.46 7.63
C THR A 48 10.67 -4.70 8.41
N ARG A 49 10.28 -5.89 7.98
CA ARG A 49 10.71 -7.16 8.61
C ARG A 49 12.21 -7.45 8.43
N SER A 50 12.88 -6.76 7.53
CA SER A 50 14.31 -6.91 7.26
C SER A 50 15.19 -5.92 8.02
N VAL A 51 14.61 -5.03 8.85
CA VAL A 51 15.32 -4.01 9.62
C VAL A 51 15.09 -4.18 11.11
N GLU A 52 16.03 -3.68 11.94
CA GLU A 52 15.88 -3.67 13.39
C GLU A 52 14.73 -2.72 13.81
N SER A 53 14.06 -3.03 14.92
CA SER A 53 12.88 -2.30 15.41
C SER A 53 13.13 -0.83 15.78
N ARG A 54 14.40 -0.42 15.95
CA ARG A 54 14.77 0.98 16.21
C ARG A 54 14.67 1.88 14.98
N PHE A 55 14.58 1.30 13.77
CA PHE A 55 14.46 2.05 12.53
C PHE A 55 13.00 2.20 12.14
N VAL A 56 12.61 3.40 11.76
CA VAL A 56 11.27 3.74 11.30
C VAL A 56 11.34 4.14 9.83
N LEU A 57 10.40 3.66 9.03
CA LEU A 57 10.26 4.09 7.64
C LEU A 57 9.97 5.59 7.60
N HIS A 58 10.77 6.35 6.85
CA HIS A 58 10.55 7.79 6.67
C HIS A 58 10.31 8.21 5.22
N SER A 59 10.75 7.41 4.25
CA SER A 59 10.52 7.71 2.84
C SER A 59 10.55 6.47 1.98
N LEU A 60 9.80 6.49 0.89
CA LEU A 60 9.85 5.47 -0.14
C LEU A 60 9.60 6.09 -1.52
N HIS A 61 10.14 5.43 -2.54
CA HIS A 61 9.86 5.69 -3.93
C HIS A 61 9.56 4.38 -4.65
N SER A 62 8.54 4.35 -5.48
CA SER A 62 8.11 3.10 -6.10
C SER A 62 7.54 3.26 -7.50
N TYR A 63 7.53 2.14 -8.23
CA TYR A 63 6.94 2.05 -9.57
C TYR A 63 6.04 0.84 -9.68
N PHE A 64 4.82 1.04 -10.18
CA PHE A 64 3.96 -0.02 -10.68
C PHE A 64 4.37 -0.35 -12.11
N LEU A 65 4.89 -1.54 -12.33
CA LEU A 65 5.47 -1.94 -13.61
C LEU A 65 4.48 -2.71 -14.49
N ARG A 66 3.62 -3.51 -13.86
CA ARG A 66 2.62 -4.37 -14.53
C ARG A 66 1.40 -4.57 -13.65
N PRO A 67 0.23 -4.84 -14.25
CA PRO A 67 -0.93 -5.29 -13.48
C PRO A 67 -0.62 -6.59 -12.72
N GLY A 68 -1.02 -6.64 -11.44
CA GLY A 68 -0.94 -7.86 -10.65
C GLY A 68 -2.14 -8.78 -10.91
N ASP A 69 -1.89 -10.09 -10.91
CA ASP A 69 -2.86 -11.16 -11.03
C ASP A 69 -3.48 -11.45 -9.66
N THR A 70 -4.80 -11.42 -9.54
CA THR A 70 -5.53 -11.65 -8.29
C THR A 70 -5.63 -13.13 -7.90
N THR A 71 -5.28 -14.03 -8.80
CA THR A 71 -5.44 -15.50 -8.61
C THR A 71 -4.21 -16.16 -7.99
N VAL A 72 -3.06 -15.50 -7.98
CA VAL A 72 -1.81 -16.03 -7.45
C VAL A 72 -1.19 -15.11 -6.42
N PRO A 73 -0.49 -15.65 -5.39
CA PRO A 73 0.19 -14.83 -4.39
C PRO A 73 1.30 -13.97 -5.00
N ILE A 74 1.72 -12.94 -4.27
CA ILE A 74 2.84 -12.08 -4.66
C ILE A 74 4.06 -12.49 -3.84
N VAL A 75 5.21 -12.66 -4.49
CA VAL A 75 6.50 -12.87 -3.83
C VAL A 75 7.23 -11.54 -3.73
N TYR A 76 7.69 -11.20 -2.53
CA TYR A 76 8.45 -10.00 -2.21
C TYR A 76 9.89 -10.40 -1.89
N ASP A 77 10.81 -9.93 -2.71
CA ASP A 77 12.25 -10.13 -2.60
C ASP A 77 12.87 -8.83 -2.09
N VAL A 78 13.49 -8.87 -0.90
CA VAL A 78 14.05 -7.70 -0.23
C VAL A 78 15.56 -7.72 -0.34
N GLU A 79 16.11 -6.68 -0.94
CA GLU A 79 17.55 -6.48 -1.06
C GLU A 79 18.04 -5.46 -0.02
N ARG A 80 19.05 -5.83 0.75
CA ARG A 80 19.71 -4.97 1.75
C ARG A 80 20.73 -4.08 1.04
N ILE A 81 20.30 -2.88 0.62
CA ILE A 81 21.17 -1.95 -0.10
C ILE A 81 22.20 -1.33 0.84
N ARG A 82 21.76 -0.97 2.05
CA ARG A 82 22.62 -0.33 3.06
C ARG A 82 22.13 -0.60 4.46
N ASP A 83 23.05 -0.96 5.34
CA ASP A 83 22.86 -1.02 6.79
C ASP A 83 23.84 -0.01 7.45
N GLY A 84 23.33 1.18 7.78
CA GLY A 84 24.08 2.22 8.48
C GLY A 84 23.65 2.33 9.95
N ARG A 85 24.36 3.15 10.72
CA ARG A 85 24.05 3.37 12.13
C ARG A 85 22.74 4.14 12.34
N SER A 86 22.49 5.17 11.54
CA SER A 86 21.30 6.05 11.63
C SER A 86 20.31 5.83 10.48
N PHE A 87 20.74 5.29 9.34
CA PHE A 87 19.92 5.08 8.16
C PHE A 87 20.12 3.68 7.58
N VAL A 88 19.02 3.09 7.14
CA VAL A 88 18.96 1.79 6.47
C VAL A 88 18.19 1.94 5.17
N THR A 89 18.66 1.33 4.08
CA THR A 89 18.00 1.33 2.78
C THR A 89 17.67 -0.08 2.34
N ARG A 90 16.42 -0.28 1.93
CA ARG A 90 15.92 -1.55 1.38
C ARG A 90 15.35 -1.33 -0.02
N ARG A 91 15.57 -2.31 -0.89
CA ARG A 91 14.90 -2.40 -2.18
C ARG A 91 14.01 -3.63 -2.19
N VAL A 92 12.77 -3.47 -2.63
CA VAL A 92 11.80 -4.57 -2.70
C VAL A 92 11.34 -4.74 -4.13
N SER A 93 11.40 -5.97 -4.63
CA SER A 93 10.81 -6.38 -5.89
C SER A 93 9.62 -7.30 -5.62
N ALA A 94 8.42 -6.85 -5.95
CA ALA A 94 7.21 -7.68 -5.91
C ALA A 94 7.05 -8.41 -7.25
N ARG A 95 6.91 -9.74 -7.21
CA ARG A 95 6.96 -10.60 -8.40
C ARG A 95 5.78 -11.56 -8.46
N GLN A 96 5.28 -11.78 -9.68
CA GLN A 96 4.34 -12.85 -10.03
C GLN A 96 4.77 -13.45 -11.37
N HIS A 97 4.53 -14.76 -11.57
CA HIS A 97 4.89 -15.48 -12.81
C HIS A 97 6.36 -15.24 -13.24
N GLY A 98 7.27 -15.13 -12.25
CA GLY A 98 8.70 -14.86 -12.50
C GLY A 98 9.05 -13.43 -12.96
N ARG A 99 8.10 -12.50 -13.01
CA ARG A 99 8.28 -11.12 -13.49
C ARG A 99 7.97 -10.09 -12.41
N PRO A 100 8.74 -9.00 -12.29
CA PRO A 100 8.41 -7.92 -11.38
C PRO A 100 7.14 -7.20 -11.85
N ILE A 101 6.20 -7.01 -10.91
CA ILE A 101 4.97 -6.22 -11.09
C ILE A 101 5.06 -4.86 -10.40
N TYR A 102 5.89 -4.77 -9.35
CA TYR A 102 6.11 -3.57 -8.56
C TYR A 102 7.54 -3.55 -8.05
N TYR A 103 8.06 -2.35 -7.86
CA TYR A 103 9.40 -2.08 -7.37
C TYR A 103 9.38 -0.90 -6.41
N MET A 104 10.09 -1.01 -5.29
CA MET A 104 10.16 0.02 -4.26
C MET A 104 11.58 0.14 -3.72
N THR A 105 12.04 1.36 -3.49
CA THR A 105 13.16 1.65 -2.61
C THR A 105 12.64 2.39 -1.38
N ALA A 106 12.95 1.87 -0.19
CA ALA A 106 12.52 2.40 1.08
C ALA A 106 13.72 2.79 1.95
N ASN A 107 13.61 3.91 2.65
CA ASN A 107 14.62 4.40 3.57
C ASN A 107 14.04 4.45 4.99
N PHE A 108 14.82 3.97 5.94
CA PHE A 108 14.49 3.92 7.35
C PHE A 108 15.52 4.73 8.14
N GLN A 109 15.09 5.36 9.22
CA GLN A 109 15.98 6.11 10.10
C GLN A 109 15.68 5.80 11.57
N VAL A 110 16.68 5.99 12.42
CA VAL A 110 16.47 6.09 13.87
C VAL A 110 15.83 7.44 14.16
N PRO A 111 14.67 7.50 14.86
CA PRO A 111 14.06 8.79 15.23
C PRO A 111 15.04 9.65 16.05
N GLU A 112 15.18 10.90 15.66
CA GLU A 112 16.04 11.89 16.33
C GLU A 112 15.21 13.17 16.58
N PRO A 113 15.43 13.84 17.73
CA PRO A 113 14.84 15.16 17.94
C PRO A 113 15.45 16.19 16.98
N GLY A 114 14.67 17.13 16.51
CA GLY A 114 15.11 18.14 15.56
C GLY A 114 14.25 19.39 15.62
N LEU A 115 14.50 20.29 14.66
CA LEU A 115 13.66 21.46 14.47
C LEU A 115 12.31 21.01 13.88
N GLU A 116 11.23 21.47 14.49
CA GLU A 116 9.87 21.21 14.02
C GLU A 116 9.29 22.47 13.39
N HIS A 117 8.68 22.31 12.23
CA HIS A 117 7.95 23.34 11.54
C HIS A 117 6.75 22.75 10.83
N GLN A 118 5.62 23.44 10.93
CA GLN A 118 4.41 23.13 10.17
C GLN A 118 3.75 24.43 9.73
N ASP A 119 3.45 24.53 8.46
CA ASP A 119 2.63 25.62 7.93
C ASP A 119 1.21 25.53 8.49
N ARG A 120 0.60 26.69 8.70
CA ARG A 120 -0.80 26.74 9.14
C ARG A 120 -1.69 26.11 8.07
N MET A 121 -2.54 25.14 8.48
CA MET A 121 -3.51 24.54 7.60
C MET A 121 -4.47 25.62 7.06
N PRO A 122 -4.73 25.67 5.75
CA PRO A 122 -5.76 26.56 5.19
C PRO A 122 -7.13 26.33 5.84
N GLU A 123 -7.89 27.39 5.99
CA GLU A 123 -9.30 27.26 6.41
C GLU A 123 -10.11 26.69 5.25
N VAL A 124 -10.64 25.50 5.44
CA VAL A 124 -11.50 24.80 4.46
C VAL A 124 -12.76 24.31 5.15
N PRO A 125 -13.89 24.19 4.44
CA PRO A 125 -15.09 23.57 4.98
C PRO A 125 -14.80 22.15 5.51
N SER A 126 -15.52 21.74 6.56
CA SER A 126 -15.40 20.37 7.07
C SER A 126 -15.93 19.35 6.04
N PRO A 127 -15.47 18.08 6.07
CA PRO A 127 -15.94 17.04 5.16
C PRO A 127 -17.48 16.88 5.18
N GLU A 128 -18.12 17.09 6.33
CA GLU A 128 -19.57 16.99 6.49
C GLU A 128 -20.35 18.08 5.74
N GLN A 129 -19.68 19.17 5.38
CA GLN A 129 -20.26 20.26 4.57
C GLN A 129 -20.08 19.97 3.07
N GLY A 130 -19.33 18.94 2.72
CA GLY A 130 -19.15 18.49 1.35
C GLY A 130 -20.40 17.80 0.79
N MET A 131 -20.56 17.83 -0.53
CA MET A 131 -21.59 17.03 -1.20
C MET A 131 -21.13 15.57 -1.26
N PRO A 132 -21.93 14.60 -0.77
CA PRO A 132 -21.63 13.19 -0.95
C PRO A 132 -21.43 12.82 -2.42
N LEU A 133 -20.44 11.98 -2.71
CA LEU A 133 -20.11 11.64 -4.10
C LEU A 133 -21.27 10.96 -4.83
N VAL A 134 -22.11 10.21 -4.12
CA VAL A 134 -23.33 9.61 -4.68
C VAL A 134 -24.33 10.68 -5.14
N GLU A 135 -24.48 11.78 -4.42
CA GLU A 135 -25.34 12.89 -4.80
C GLU A 135 -24.75 13.66 -5.99
N LEU A 136 -23.42 13.86 -6.00
CA LEU A 136 -22.73 14.44 -7.12
C LEU A 136 -22.85 13.58 -8.38
N ALA A 137 -22.77 12.24 -8.26
CA ALA A 137 -22.98 11.33 -9.39
C ALA A 137 -24.42 11.43 -9.91
N ARG A 138 -25.42 11.44 -9.03
CA ARG A 138 -26.84 11.62 -9.41
C ARG A 138 -27.10 12.95 -10.11
N SER A 139 -26.45 14.03 -9.66
CA SER A 139 -26.58 15.35 -10.30
C SER A 139 -26.02 15.39 -11.73
N ARG A 140 -25.12 14.46 -12.09
CA ARG A 140 -24.52 14.33 -13.42
C ARG A 140 -25.32 13.45 -14.38
N GLY A 141 -26.40 12.85 -13.91
CA GLY A 141 -27.31 12.02 -14.72
C GLY A 141 -27.30 10.54 -14.34
N PRO A 142 -28.26 9.77 -14.88
CA PRO A 142 -28.48 8.38 -14.48
C PRO A 142 -27.28 7.47 -14.78
N GLU A 143 -26.62 7.66 -15.91
CA GLU A 143 -25.43 6.84 -16.27
C GLU A 143 -24.28 7.00 -15.25
N ALA A 144 -24.04 8.23 -14.77
CA ALA A 144 -23.03 8.50 -13.77
C ALA A 144 -23.41 7.91 -12.40
N ALA A 145 -24.70 7.95 -12.03
CA ALA A 145 -25.20 7.34 -10.82
C ALA A 145 -25.06 5.81 -10.85
N GLU A 146 -25.46 5.16 -11.93
CA GLU A 146 -25.33 3.70 -12.09
C GLU A 146 -23.86 3.25 -12.10
N HIS A 147 -22.97 4.02 -12.75
CA HIS A 147 -21.54 3.75 -12.74
C HIS A 147 -20.98 3.81 -11.32
N TRP A 148 -21.34 4.86 -10.59
CA TRP A 148 -20.94 5.03 -9.19
C TRP A 148 -21.43 3.89 -8.31
N GLU A 149 -22.70 3.53 -8.37
CA GLU A 149 -23.30 2.47 -7.59
C GLU A 149 -22.63 1.12 -7.87
N ARG A 150 -22.31 0.78 -9.11
CA ARG A 150 -21.58 -0.44 -9.46
C ARG A 150 -20.16 -0.50 -8.92
N GLU A 151 -19.44 0.61 -8.95
CA GLU A 151 -18.03 0.66 -8.51
C GLU A 151 -17.89 0.69 -6.98
N TRP A 152 -18.86 1.26 -6.28
CA TRP A 152 -18.76 1.54 -4.85
C TRP A 152 -19.74 0.75 -3.97
N ALA A 153 -20.79 0.17 -4.50
CA ALA A 153 -21.68 -0.74 -3.75
C ALA A 153 -20.97 -1.98 -3.19
N ALA A 154 -19.76 -2.25 -3.65
CA ALA A 154 -18.89 -3.31 -3.12
C ALA A 154 -18.02 -2.84 -1.93
N LEU A 155 -18.21 -1.60 -1.44
CA LEU A 155 -17.45 -1.01 -0.34
C LEU A 155 -18.28 -0.82 0.95
N ASP A 156 -19.59 -1.04 0.88
CA ASP A 156 -20.49 -1.19 2.00
C ASP A 156 -20.59 -2.68 2.35
#